data_7c4097348709767189e21fb149bd512a
#
_entry.id   7c4097348709767189e21fb149bd512a
#
_cell.length_a   1.000
_cell.length_b   1.000
_cell.length_c   1.000
_cell.angle_alpha   90.00
_cell.angle_beta   90.00
_cell.angle_gamma   90.00
#
_symmetry.space_group_name_H-M   'P 1'
#
loop_
_entity.id
_entity.type
_entity.pdbx_description
1 polymer ?
#
loop_
_entity_poly.entity_id
_entity_poly.type
_entity_poly.pdbx_seq_one_letter_code
_entity_poly.pdbx_strand_id
1 'polypeptide(L)'
;METFGKTPSGFIQFGRDGRMMMLVVKDQRPAPPEPEKMTDQQRADLFKTMIAYGGAYTFDGKTLTSHLDVTWNQAWTGTDIVRQVTVEGRKLVLMADPHKSYVDGNVISAVMMFEKVP
;
A
#
# COMPACT_ATOMS: atom_id res chain seq x y z
N MET A 1 8.07 -12.55 -0.32
CA MET A 1 8.75 -11.74 0.70
C MET A 1 7.79 -10.74 1.31
N GLU A 2 7.81 -10.63 2.62
CA GLU A 2 6.88 -9.80 3.37
C GLU A 2 7.51 -8.45 3.70
N THR A 3 7.30 -7.47 2.85
CA THR A 3 7.87 -6.13 3.01
C THR A 3 7.36 -5.43 4.28
N PHE A 4 6.11 -5.69 4.68
CA PHE A 4 5.46 -5.03 5.81
C PHE A 4 5.21 -5.94 7.00
N GLY A 5 6.00 -7.03 7.12
CA GLY A 5 5.87 -7.98 8.22
C GLY A 5 4.79 -9.02 7.96
N LYS A 6 4.51 -9.85 8.97
CA LYS A 6 3.55 -10.95 8.85
C LYS A 6 2.11 -10.51 9.05
N THR A 7 1.89 -9.48 9.85
CA THR A 7 0.56 -9.00 10.22
C THR A 7 0.46 -7.48 10.05
N PRO A 8 0.65 -6.97 8.81
CA PRO A 8 0.50 -5.53 8.60
C PRO A 8 -0.92 -5.07 8.86
N SER A 9 -1.08 -3.81 9.22
CA SER A 9 -2.38 -3.18 9.43
C SER A 9 -2.68 -2.22 8.29
N GLY A 10 -3.93 -2.19 7.86
CA GLY A 10 -4.32 -1.25 6.83
C GLY A 10 -5.65 -1.59 6.21
N PHE A 11 -6.00 -0.81 5.21
CA PHE A 11 -7.25 -1.01 4.49
C PHE A 11 -7.12 -0.44 3.07
N ILE A 12 -8.04 -0.89 2.23
CA ILE A 12 -8.24 -0.37 0.89
C ILE A 12 -9.73 -0.09 0.70
N GLN A 13 -10.06 1.02 0.09
CA GLN A 13 -11.44 1.40 -0.19
C GLN A 13 -11.59 1.74 -1.66
N PHE A 14 -12.70 1.29 -2.25
CA PHE A 14 -13.06 1.60 -3.63
C PHE A 14 -14.40 2.32 -3.62
N GLY A 15 -14.42 3.53 -4.17
CA GLY A 15 -15.64 4.30 -4.31
C GLY A 15 -16.33 4.03 -5.62
N ARG A 16 -17.65 4.16 -5.64
CA ARG A 16 -18.45 4.03 -6.87
C ARG A 16 -18.20 5.19 -7.84
N ASP A 17 -17.56 6.24 -7.34
CA ASP A 17 -17.17 7.41 -8.14
C ASP A 17 -15.89 7.17 -8.95
N GLY A 18 -15.32 5.96 -8.91
CA GLY A 18 -14.09 5.64 -9.62
C GLY A 18 -12.82 6.05 -8.87
N ARG A 19 -12.92 6.33 -7.58
CA ARG A 19 -11.77 6.69 -6.76
C ARG A 19 -11.49 5.60 -5.72
N MET A 20 -10.21 5.46 -5.38
CA MET A 20 -9.78 4.48 -4.40
C MET A 20 -8.76 5.08 -3.46
N MET A 21 -8.54 4.43 -2.33
CA MET A 21 -7.55 4.82 -1.35
C MET A 21 -7.00 3.57 -0.66
N MET A 22 -5.70 3.56 -0.42
CA MET A 22 -5.04 2.47 0.30
C MET A 22 -4.11 3.04 1.35
N LEU A 23 -4.10 2.42 2.53
CA LEU A 23 -3.17 2.72 3.61
C LEU A 23 -2.77 1.40 4.26
N VAL A 24 -1.48 1.09 4.26
CA VAL A 24 -0.94 -0.10 4.88
C VAL A 24 0.31 0.29 5.67
N VAL A 25 0.41 -0.20 6.90
CA VAL A 25 1.59 0.00 7.74
C VAL A 25 2.13 -1.35 8.18
N LYS A 26 3.45 -1.42 8.32
CA LYS A 26 4.14 -2.61 8.80
C LYS A 26 3.69 -2.94 10.22
N ASP A 27 3.70 -4.23 10.58
CA ASP A 27 3.46 -4.64 11.96
C ASP A 27 4.62 -4.21 12.87
N GLN A 28 4.35 -4.16 14.17
CA GLN A 28 5.35 -3.92 15.21
C GLN A 28 6.18 -2.63 15.01
N ARG A 29 5.56 -1.59 14.48
CA ARG A 29 6.25 -0.31 14.32
C ARG A 29 6.45 0.34 15.69
N PRO A 30 7.67 0.81 16.02
CA PRO A 30 7.87 1.53 17.26
C PRO A 30 7.14 2.87 17.25
N ALA A 31 6.52 3.22 18.37
CA ALA A 31 5.85 4.50 18.53
C ALA A 31 6.80 5.45 19.27
N PRO A 32 7.28 6.53 18.62
CA PRO A 32 8.05 7.54 19.33
C PRO A 32 7.24 8.12 20.49
N PRO A 33 7.86 8.35 21.66
CA PRO A 33 7.11 8.80 22.83
C PRO A 33 6.50 10.20 22.68
N GLU A 34 7.11 11.06 21.87
CA GLU A 34 6.62 12.42 21.63
C GLU A 34 6.61 12.72 20.14
N PRO A 35 5.41 12.86 19.52
CA PRO A 35 5.31 13.09 18.07
C PRO A 35 6.08 14.32 17.59
N GLU A 36 6.13 15.38 18.37
CA GLU A 36 6.79 16.62 17.98
C GLU A 36 8.31 16.57 18.08
N LYS A 37 8.85 15.53 18.75
CA LYS A 37 10.28 15.42 19.03
C LYS A 37 10.92 14.21 18.38
N MET A 38 10.36 13.70 17.29
CA MET A 38 10.96 12.60 16.57
C MET A 38 12.29 13.01 15.96
N THR A 39 13.26 12.09 15.99
CA THR A 39 14.51 12.26 15.26
C THR A 39 14.27 12.03 13.77
N ASP A 40 15.21 12.50 12.94
CA ASP A 40 15.12 12.27 11.49
C ASP A 40 15.17 10.78 11.16
N GLN A 41 15.94 9.99 11.91
CA GLN A 41 15.98 8.55 11.72
C GLN A 41 14.62 7.90 12.03
N GLN A 42 13.97 8.33 13.10
CA GLN A 42 12.62 7.82 13.43
C GLN A 42 11.61 8.16 12.34
N ARG A 43 11.68 9.38 11.82
CA ARG A 43 10.81 9.79 10.70
C ARG A 43 11.06 8.95 9.44
N ALA A 44 12.34 8.71 9.12
CA ALA A 44 12.71 7.90 7.98
C ALA A 44 12.22 6.47 8.12
N ASP A 45 12.35 5.86 9.30
CA ASP A 45 11.91 4.50 9.56
C ASP A 45 10.39 4.38 9.44
N LEU A 46 9.65 5.35 9.95
CA LEU A 46 8.18 5.34 9.83
C LEU A 46 7.76 5.53 8.37
N PHE A 47 8.41 6.41 7.64
CA PHE A 47 8.12 6.62 6.23
C PHE A 47 8.34 5.35 5.41
N LYS A 48 9.42 4.62 5.67
CA LYS A 48 9.79 3.41 4.93
C LYS A 48 8.91 2.20 5.24
N THR A 49 8.15 2.26 6.32
CA THR A 49 7.37 1.12 6.80
C THR A 49 5.88 1.33 6.61
N MET A 50 5.51 2.14 5.64
CA MET A 50 4.12 2.37 5.27
C MET A 50 3.99 2.60 3.78
N ILE A 51 2.77 2.46 3.29
CA ILE A 51 2.38 2.86 1.95
C ILE A 51 1.00 3.48 2.04
N ALA A 52 0.81 4.64 1.42
CA ALA A 52 -0.47 5.33 1.41
C ALA A 52 -0.64 6.08 0.11
N TYR A 53 -1.73 5.83 -0.58
CA TYR A 53 -2.03 6.53 -1.81
C TYR A 53 -3.52 6.50 -2.13
N GLY A 54 -3.91 7.41 -2.99
CA GLY A 54 -5.25 7.46 -3.53
C GLY A 54 -5.26 8.02 -4.93
N GLY A 55 -6.34 7.81 -5.62
CA GLY A 55 -6.52 8.31 -6.97
C GLY A 55 -7.66 7.63 -7.69
N ALA A 56 -7.67 7.79 -9.00
CA ALA A 56 -8.66 7.14 -9.85
C ALA A 56 -8.27 5.67 -10.10
N TYR A 57 -9.25 4.81 -10.27
CA TYR A 57 -9.00 3.42 -10.60
C TYR A 57 -9.92 2.91 -11.70
N THR A 58 -9.44 1.89 -12.39
CA THR A 58 -10.25 1.08 -13.30
C THR A 58 -10.02 -0.39 -12.99
N PHE A 59 -11.06 -1.18 -13.15
CA PHE A 59 -11.00 -2.61 -12.89
C PHE A 59 -11.83 -3.34 -13.96
N ASP A 60 -11.19 -4.28 -14.64
CA ASP A 60 -11.82 -5.03 -15.72
C ASP A 60 -12.31 -6.43 -15.28
N GLY A 61 -12.31 -6.71 -13.99
CA GLY A 61 -12.63 -8.01 -13.42
C GLY A 61 -11.40 -8.83 -13.07
N LYS A 62 -10.24 -8.43 -13.53
CA LYS A 62 -8.98 -9.15 -13.33
C LYS A 62 -7.81 -8.21 -13.04
N THR A 63 -7.72 -7.10 -13.74
CA THR A 63 -6.62 -6.14 -13.62
C THR A 63 -7.12 -4.84 -13.02
N LEU A 64 -6.49 -4.42 -11.93
CA LEU A 64 -6.73 -3.14 -11.28
C LEU A 64 -5.63 -2.18 -11.67
N THR A 65 -6.00 -1.05 -12.26
CA THR A 65 -5.09 0.03 -12.57
C THR A 65 -5.44 1.23 -11.71
N SER A 66 -4.50 1.68 -10.90
CA SER A 66 -4.68 2.85 -10.03
C SER A 66 -3.78 3.97 -10.50
N HIS A 67 -4.37 5.11 -10.82
CA HIS A 67 -3.63 6.33 -11.16
C HIS A 67 -3.48 7.15 -9.88
N LEU A 68 -2.25 7.34 -9.42
CA LEU A 68 -1.97 7.93 -8.11
C LEU A 68 -1.88 9.45 -8.22
N ASP A 69 -2.82 10.16 -7.59
CA ASP A 69 -2.79 11.62 -7.58
C ASP A 69 -2.45 12.21 -6.21
N VAL A 70 -2.57 11.43 -5.15
CA VAL A 70 -2.16 11.80 -3.79
C VAL A 70 -1.43 10.61 -3.17
N THR A 71 -0.19 10.79 -2.76
CA THR A 71 0.60 9.70 -2.17
C THR A 71 1.43 10.20 -0.99
N TRP A 72 1.81 9.28 -0.10
CA TRP A 72 2.72 9.58 0.99
C TRP A 72 4.15 9.84 0.49
N ASN A 73 4.52 9.25 -0.62
CA ASN A 73 5.81 9.44 -1.27
C ASN A 73 5.60 10.20 -2.58
N GLN A 74 6.02 11.44 -2.61
CA GLN A 74 5.77 12.33 -3.74
C GLN A 74 6.34 11.78 -5.05
N ALA A 75 7.36 10.93 -4.99
CA ALA A 75 7.93 10.32 -6.18
C ALA A 75 6.93 9.42 -6.93
N TRP A 76 5.89 8.94 -6.25
CA TRP A 76 4.86 8.07 -6.84
C TRP A 76 3.69 8.87 -7.43
N THR A 77 3.57 10.15 -7.08
CA THR A 77 2.46 10.98 -7.56
C THR A 77 2.52 11.12 -9.08
N GLY A 78 1.39 10.89 -9.74
CA GLY A 78 1.31 10.93 -11.20
C GLY A 78 1.64 9.62 -11.89
N THR A 79 1.94 8.55 -11.15
CA THR A 79 2.25 7.25 -11.74
C THR A 79 1.04 6.32 -11.65
N ASP A 80 1.08 5.24 -12.45
CA ASP A 80 0.08 4.19 -12.42
C ASP A 80 0.64 2.93 -11.75
N ILE A 81 -0.18 2.28 -10.93
CA ILE A 81 0.13 0.97 -10.39
C ILE A 81 -0.85 -0.04 -10.96
N VAL A 82 -0.34 -1.11 -11.54
CA VAL A 82 -1.14 -2.17 -12.13
C VAL A 82 -0.98 -3.43 -11.31
N ARG A 83 -2.09 -4.02 -10.90
CA ARG A 83 -2.10 -5.26 -10.11
C ARG A 83 -3.11 -6.25 -10.64
N GLN A 84 -2.76 -7.53 -10.55
CA GLN A 84 -3.70 -8.61 -10.79
C GLN A 84 -4.52 -8.83 -9.53
N VAL A 85 -5.82 -9.02 -9.69
CA VAL A 85 -6.76 -9.10 -8.59
C VAL A 85 -7.53 -10.40 -8.65
N THR A 86 -7.62 -11.10 -7.52
CA THR A 86 -8.48 -12.24 -7.34
C THR A 86 -9.42 -11.97 -6.18
N VAL A 87 -10.71 -12.24 -6.39
CA VAL A 87 -11.72 -12.08 -5.35
C VAL A 87 -12.27 -13.46 -5.02
N GLU A 88 -12.17 -13.87 -3.76
CA GLU A 88 -12.68 -15.14 -3.27
C GLU A 88 -13.56 -14.89 -2.04
N GLY A 89 -14.88 -14.90 -2.24
CA GLY A 89 -15.81 -14.59 -1.17
C GLY A 89 -15.57 -13.17 -0.65
N ARG A 90 -15.13 -13.05 0.59
CA ARG A 90 -14.85 -11.75 1.22
C ARG A 90 -13.38 -11.36 1.14
N LYS A 91 -12.55 -12.17 0.49
CA LYS A 91 -11.11 -11.90 0.39
C LYS A 91 -10.77 -11.28 -0.95
N LEU A 92 -9.93 -10.26 -0.91
CA LEU A 92 -9.38 -9.58 -2.07
C LEU A 92 -7.87 -9.78 -2.04
N VAL A 93 -7.32 -10.37 -3.10
CA VAL A 93 -5.88 -10.61 -3.21
C VAL A 93 -5.35 -9.74 -4.34
N LEU A 94 -4.38 -8.88 -4.00
CA LEU A 94 -3.69 -8.03 -4.96
C LEU A 94 -2.29 -8.56 -5.17
N MET A 95 -1.93 -8.83 -6.43
CA MET A 95 -0.60 -9.30 -6.81
C MET A 95 0.05 -8.31 -7.74
N ALA A 96 1.24 -7.86 -7.36
CA ALA A 96 2.04 -6.98 -8.21
C ALA A 96 3.11 -7.80 -8.91
N ASP A 97 3.48 -7.38 -10.14
CA ASP A 97 4.63 -7.94 -10.83
C ASP A 97 5.90 -7.67 -10.02
N PRO A 98 6.97 -8.48 -10.19
CA PRO A 98 8.24 -8.21 -9.53
C PRO A 98 8.72 -6.78 -9.77
N HIS A 99 9.10 -6.11 -8.71
CA HIS A 99 9.56 -4.74 -8.78
C HIS A 99 10.56 -4.47 -7.65
N LYS A 100 11.27 -3.36 -7.78
CA LYS A 100 12.24 -2.94 -6.78
C LYS A 100 11.53 -2.42 -5.54
N SER A 101 11.87 -2.97 -4.38
CA SER A 101 11.35 -2.48 -3.12
C SER A 101 11.87 -1.06 -2.83
N TYR A 102 10.99 -0.16 -2.44
CA TYR A 102 11.39 1.17 -2.00
C TYR A 102 12.02 1.18 -0.60
N VAL A 103 11.97 0.03 0.09
CA VAL A 103 12.55 -0.11 1.44
C VAL A 103 14.03 -0.43 1.36
N ASP A 104 14.41 -1.44 0.58
CA ASP A 104 15.78 -1.95 0.55
C ASP A 104 16.36 -2.09 -0.85
N GLY A 105 15.59 -1.79 -1.89
CA GLY A 105 16.03 -1.86 -3.27
C GLY A 105 16.07 -3.27 -3.87
N ASN A 106 15.74 -4.30 -3.10
CA ASN A 106 15.66 -5.66 -3.62
C ASN A 106 14.43 -5.84 -4.50
N VAL A 107 14.54 -6.76 -5.48
CA VAL A 107 13.40 -7.09 -6.33
C VAL A 107 12.45 -7.98 -5.54
N ILE A 108 11.17 -7.60 -5.50
CA ILE A 108 10.14 -8.35 -4.78
C ILE A 108 8.90 -8.53 -5.66
N SER A 109 8.15 -9.58 -5.35
CA SER A 109 6.78 -9.77 -5.86
C SER A 109 5.85 -9.57 -4.68
N ALA A 110 5.10 -8.47 -4.69
CA ALA A 110 4.24 -8.15 -3.57
C ALA A 110 2.88 -8.82 -3.73
N VAL A 111 2.44 -9.48 -2.66
CA VAL A 111 1.09 -10.04 -2.56
C VAL A 111 0.44 -9.42 -1.33
N MET A 112 -0.71 -8.78 -1.52
CA MET A 112 -1.48 -8.20 -0.42
C MET A 112 -2.86 -8.83 -0.38
N MET A 113 -3.29 -9.21 0.81
CA MET A 113 -4.59 -9.82 1.02
C MET A 113 -5.41 -8.95 1.95
N PHE A 114 -6.62 -8.62 1.51
CA PHE A 114 -7.58 -7.84 2.29
C PHE A 114 -8.83 -8.64 2.50
N GLU A 115 -9.51 -8.39 3.60
CA GLU A 115 -10.81 -8.99 3.89
C GLU A 115 -11.86 -7.89 3.95
N LYS A 116 -13.01 -8.13 3.30
CA LYS A 116 -14.11 -7.18 3.31
C LYS A 116 -14.69 -7.07 4.71
N VAL A 117 -14.80 -5.85 5.21
CA VAL A 117 -15.49 -5.60 6.49
C VAL A 117 -16.99 -5.45 6.26
N PRO A 118 -17.79 -5.87 7.25
CA PRO A 118 -19.25 -5.76 7.16
C PRO A 118 -19.69 -4.30 7.09
#